data_ef0a3694c453c57aa44d72c0d214a91a
#
_entry.id   ef0a3694c453c57aa44d72c0d214a91a
#
_cell.length_a   1.000
_cell.length_b   1.000
_cell.length_c   1.000
_cell.angle_alpha   90.00
_cell.angle_beta   90.00
_cell.angle_gamma   90.00
#
_symmetry.space_group_name_H-M   'P 1'
#
loop_
_entity.id
_entity.type
_entity.pdbx_description
1 polymer ?
#
loop_
_entity_poly.entity_id
_entity_poly.type
_entity_poly.pdbx_seq_one_letter_code
_entity_poly.pdbx_strand_id
1 'polypeptide(L)'
;MCGIVGFVGNQQAAPILLECLSKLEYRGYDSAGIAVRNNEDEPEIVKAKGRLRVLMEKTNNGAAVKGTCGIGHTRWATHGEPNETNAHPHCSDDRNVVGVHNGIIENYQELREKLVRKGYSFYSQTDTEVAVKLVDYYYKKYEHTPIDAINHAMVRI
;
A
#
# COMPACT_ATOMS: atom_id res chain seq x y z
N MET A 1 9.66 -0.74 13.72
CA MET A 1 8.35 -1.38 13.35
C MET A 1 7.49 -0.37 12.61
N CYS A 2 6.80 -0.81 11.56
CA CYS A 2 5.97 0.04 10.73
C CYS A 2 4.61 0.38 11.38
N GLY A 3 3.99 1.49 10.98
CA GLY A 3 2.64 1.88 11.36
C GLY A 3 1.67 1.73 10.19
N ILE A 4 0.47 1.24 10.46
CA ILE A 4 -0.63 1.15 9.48
C ILE A 4 -1.83 1.91 10.01
N VAL A 5 -2.49 2.65 9.13
CA VAL A 5 -3.76 3.31 9.39
C VAL A 5 -4.73 3.07 8.24
N GLY A 6 -6.01 3.03 8.52
CA GLY A 6 -7.06 2.97 7.53
C GLY A 6 -8.24 3.84 7.95
N PHE A 7 -8.92 4.43 6.98
CA PHE A 7 -10.10 5.25 7.19
C PHE A 7 -11.12 5.04 6.07
N VAL A 8 -12.37 4.95 6.46
CA VAL A 8 -13.53 5.02 5.58
C VAL A 8 -14.62 5.84 6.27
N GLY A 9 -15.22 6.79 5.58
CA GLY A 9 -16.25 7.66 6.18
C GLY A 9 -16.73 8.73 5.22
N ASN A 10 -17.26 9.83 5.78
CA ASN A 10 -17.80 10.96 5.04
C ASN A 10 -16.87 12.18 5.02
N GLN A 11 -15.72 12.08 5.68
CA GLN A 11 -14.72 13.15 5.74
C GLN A 11 -13.58 12.87 4.76
N GLN A 12 -12.79 13.90 4.45
CA GLN A 12 -11.58 13.71 3.66
C GLN A 12 -10.58 12.82 4.40
N ALA A 13 -10.20 11.71 3.77
CA ALA A 13 -9.38 10.68 4.40
C ALA A 13 -7.93 11.14 4.63
N ALA A 14 -7.32 11.84 3.68
CA ALA A 14 -5.90 12.15 3.72
C ALA A 14 -5.46 12.90 4.99
N PRO A 15 -6.12 13.99 5.44
CA PRO A 15 -5.75 14.68 6.68
C PRO A 15 -5.84 13.76 7.91
N ILE A 16 -6.86 12.90 7.97
CA ILE A 16 -7.06 11.96 9.08
C ILE A 16 -5.97 10.91 9.10
N LEU A 17 -5.65 10.33 7.93
CA LEU A 17 -4.56 9.35 7.81
C LEU A 17 -3.22 9.95 8.26
N LEU A 18 -2.89 11.16 7.83
CA LEU A 18 -1.66 11.85 8.22
C LEU A 18 -1.60 12.12 9.73
N GLU A 19 -2.70 12.57 10.33
CA GLU A 19 -2.77 12.76 11.78
C GLU A 19 -2.56 11.45 12.54
N CYS A 20 -3.20 10.37 12.11
CA CYS A 20 -3.03 9.06 12.73
C CYS A 20 -1.59 8.52 12.53
N LEU A 21 -1.02 8.67 11.35
CA LEU A 21 0.37 8.28 11.08
C LEU A 21 1.37 9.06 11.94
N SER A 22 1.11 10.32 12.25
CA SER A 22 1.98 11.13 13.11
C SER A 22 2.11 10.53 14.51
N LYS A 23 1.09 9.86 15.01
CA LYS A 23 1.11 9.15 16.29
C LYS A 23 1.88 7.82 16.24
N LEU A 24 2.13 7.31 15.04
CA LEU A 24 2.83 6.04 14.80
C LEU A 24 4.26 6.23 14.26
N GLU A 25 4.68 7.46 13.99
CA GLU A 25 5.98 7.76 13.36
C GLU A 25 7.16 7.24 14.18
N TYR A 26 7.05 7.19 15.51
CA TYR A 26 8.09 6.64 16.38
C TYR A 26 8.41 5.16 16.07
N ARG A 27 7.50 4.47 15.37
CA ARG A 27 7.65 3.05 14.97
C ARG A 27 8.36 2.88 13.63
N GLY A 28 8.35 3.90 12.76
CA GLY A 28 8.98 3.85 11.45
C GLY A 28 9.02 5.24 10.82
N TYR A 29 10.19 5.63 10.30
CA TYR A 29 10.42 6.98 9.80
C TYR A 29 11.35 7.05 8.59
N ASP A 30 11.60 5.94 7.90
CA ASP A 30 12.45 5.94 6.70
C ASP A 30 11.69 6.32 5.43
N SER A 31 10.41 6.03 5.39
CA SER A 31 9.49 6.43 4.33
C SER A 31 8.04 6.34 4.80
N ALA A 32 7.17 7.03 4.12
CA ALA A 32 5.74 7.03 4.39
C ALA A 32 4.93 7.16 3.09
N GLY A 33 3.67 6.77 3.14
CA GLY A 33 2.76 6.95 2.02
C GLY A 33 1.31 6.78 2.41
N ILE A 34 0.44 7.34 1.58
CA ILE A 34 -1.01 7.20 1.65
C ILE A 34 -1.55 6.82 0.29
N ALA A 35 -2.66 6.09 0.29
CA ALA A 35 -3.50 5.88 -0.88
C ALA A 35 -4.93 6.25 -0.51
N VAL A 36 -5.55 7.10 -1.29
CA VAL A 36 -6.89 7.62 -1.02
C VAL A 36 -7.73 7.54 -2.29
N ARG A 37 -8.99 7.16 -2.16
CA ARG A 37 -9.94 7.13 -3.27
C ARG A 37 -11.28 7.71 -2.86
N ASN A 38 -12.02 8.16 -3.84
CA ASN A 38 -13.40 8.59 -3.72
C ASN A 38 -14.29 7.65 -4.56
N ASN A 39 -15.22 6.96 -3.90
CA ASN A 39 -16.11 5.98 -4.55
C ASN A 39 -15.36 4.97 -5.45
N GLU A 40 -15.67 4.97 -6.75
CA GLU A 40 -15.07 4.08 -7.76
C GLU A 40 -13.88 4.69 -8.50
N ASP A 41 -13.47 5.91 -8.12
CA ASP A 41 -12.33 6.55 -8.76
C ASP A 41 -11.03 5.77 -8.54
N GLU A 42 -10.09 5.95 -9.46
CA GLU A 42 -8.74 5.40 -9.30
C GLU A 42 -8.09 5.97 -8.04
N PRO A 43 -7.45 5.14 -7.18
CA PRO A 43 -6.81 5.64 -5.97
C PRO A 43 -5.62 6.55 -6.30
N GLU A 44 -5.57 7.70 -5.64
CA GLU A 44 -4.39 8.57 -5.64
C GLU A 44 -3.40 8.07 -4.60
N ILE A 45 -2.18 7.76 -5.03
CA ILE A 45 -1.11 7.22 -4.19
C ILE A 45 0.01 8.27 -4.12
N VAL A 46 0.32 8.72 -2.91
CA VAL A 46 1.42 9.66 -2.66
C VAL A 46 2.38 9.03 -1.66
N LYS A 47 3.65 9.02 -2.02
CA LYS A 47 4.73 8.45 -1.21
C LYS A 47 5.86 9.46 -1.03
N ALA A 48 6.61 9.31 0.06
CA ALA A 48 7.77 10.12 0.35
C ALA A 48 8.85 9.30 1.06
N LYS A 49 10.11 9.54 0.69
CA LYS A 49 11.27 9.09 1.46
C LYS A 49 11.48 10.02 2.64
N GLY A 50 11.86 9.46 3.79
CA GLY A 50 12.15 10.19 5.00
C GLY A 50 10.96 10.26 5.95
N ARG A 51 11.01 11.23 6.85
CA ARG A 51 9.99 11.40 7.88
C ARG A 51 8.64 11.79 7.31
N LEU A 52 7.58 11.53 8.07
CA LEU A 52 6.20 11.83 7.71
C LEU A 52 5.98 13.30 7.28
N ARG A 53 6.77 14.23 7.85
CA ARG A 53 6.72 15.65 7.45
C ARG A 53 6.87 15.84 5.94
N VAL A 54 7.74 15.07 5.28
CA VAL A 54 7.94 15.17 3.83
C VAL A 54 6.66 14.78 3.07
N LEU A 55 5.95 13.74 3.52
CA LEU A 55 4.66 13.37 2.95
C LEU A 55 3.59 14.44 3.22
N MET A 56 3.58 15.04 4.42
CA MET A 56 2.66 16.11 4.77
C MET A 56 2.88 17.34 3.87
N GLU A 57 4.12 17.75 3.63
CA GLU A 57 4.48 18.83 2.71
C GLU A 57 4.06 18.53 1.27
N LYS A 58 4.34 17.32 0.77
CA LYS A 58 3.94 16.85 -0.58
C LYS A 58 2.43 16.90 -0.82
N THR A 59 1.64 16.65 0.20
CA THR A 59 0.18 16.58 0.12
C THR A 59 -0.52 17.86 0.58
N ASN A 60 0.22 18.91 0.90
CA ASN A 60 -0.31 20.13 1.54
C ASN A 60 -1.16 19.76 2.77
N ASN A 61 -0.58 19.01 3.71
CA ASN A 61 -1.23 18.46 4.89
C ASN A 61 -2.51 17.63 4.57
N GLY A 62 -2.50 16.94 3.44
CA GLY A 62 -3.61 16.13 2.95
C GLY A 62 -4.66 16.89 2.13
N ALA A 63 -4.58 18.22 2.05
CA ALA A 63 -5.56 19.03 1.32
C ALA A 63 -5.52 18.80 -0.21
N ALA A 64 -4.36 18.40 -0.74
CA ALA A 64 -4.18 18.13 -2.17
C ALA A 64 -4.75 16.77 -2.62
N VAL A 65 -5.00 15.84 -1.69
CA VAL A 65 -5.45 14.47 -1.98
C VAL A 65 -6.91 14.32 -1.55
N LYS A 66 -7.80 14.09 -2.51
CA LYS A 66 -9.24 14.05 -2.28
C LYS A 66 -9.78 12.63 -2.25
N GLY A 67 -10.66 12.37 -1.30
CA GLY A 67 -11.35 11.09 -1.15
C GLY A 67 -11.73 10.78 0.28
N THR A 68 -12.67 9.85 0.45
CA THR A 68 -13.30 9.53 1.73
C THR A 68 -12.92 8.14 2.25
N CYS A 69 -12.12 7.40 1.50
CA CYS A 69 -11.58 6.09 1.87
C CYS A 69 -10.08 6.06 1.60
N GLY A 70 -9.30 5.54 2.51
CA GLY A 70 -7.86 5.45 2.30
C GLY A 70 -7.12 4.63 3.33
N ILE A 71 -5.87 4.33 2.98
CA ILE A 71 -4.90 3.63 3.82
C ILE A 71 -3.59 4.41 3.86
N GLY A 72 -2.86 4.27 4.94
CA GLY A 72 -1.58 4.92 5.11
C GLY A 72 -0.58 4.05 5.86
N HIS A 73 0.70 4.34 5.66
CA HIS A 73 1.80 3.56 6.21
C HIS A 73 3.01 4.43 6.51
N THR A 74 3.64 4.16 7.65
CA THR A 74 5.01 4.61 7.97
C THR A 74 5.91 3.39 8.01
N ARG A 75 7.01 3.43 7.26
CA ARG A 75 7.88 2.28 7.04
C ARG A 75 9.12 2.32 7.93
N TRP A 76 9.48 1.13 8.43
CA TRP A 76 10.83 0.76 8.83
C TRP A 76 11.31 -0.32 7.87
N ALA A 77 12.28 0.00 7.02
CA ALA A 77 12.70 -0.87 5.93
C ALA A 77 13.24 -2.21 6.44
N THR A 78 12.70 -3.31 5.90
CA THR A 78 13.19 -4.68 6.09
C THR A 78 13.64 -5.30 4.77
N HIS A 79 12.92 -5.00 3.66
CA HIS A 79 13.21 -5.44 2.30
C HIS A 79 13.23 -4.25 1.35
N GLY A 80 14.33 -4.11 0.59
CA GLY A 80 14.55 -3.00 -0.32
C GLY A 80 14.97 -1.71 0.37
N GLU A 81 15.68 -0.86 -0.35
CA GLU A 81 16.17 0.42 0.15
C GLU A 81 15.04 1.36 0.55
N PRO A 82 15.26 2.23 1.56
CA PRO A 82 14.32 3.31 1.88
C PRO A 82 14.31 4.35 0.77
N ASN A 83 13.31 4.26 -0.11
CA ASN A 83 13.05 5.20 -1.20
C ASN A 83 11.53 5.26 -1.48
N GLU A 84 11.11 6.18 -2.34
CA GLU A 84 9.69 6.33 -2.68
C GLU A 84 9.10 5.08 -3.37
N THR A 85 9.89 4.43 -4.22
CA THR A 85 9.44 3.22 -4.94
C THR A 85 9.10 2.08 -3.99
N ASN A 86 9.94 1.88 -2.98
CA ASN A 86 9.76 0.82 -1.97
C ASN A 86 8.86 1.24 -0.80
N ALA A 87 8.47 2.52 -0.70
CA ALA A 87 7.50 2.96 0.30
C ALA A 87 6.12 2.36 0.03
N HIS A 88 5.37 2.10 1.12
CA HIS A 88 3.97 1.68 1.04
C HIS A 88 3.03 2.90 0.92
N PRO A 89 1.83 2.73 0.36
CA PRO A 89 1.19 1.53 -0.17
C PRO A 89 1.75 1.06 -1.51
N HIS A 90 1.53 -0.22 -1.82
CA HIS A 90 1.77 -0.81 -3.14
C HIS A 90 0.45 -1.06 -3.87
N CYS A 91 0.50 -1.14 -5.20
CA CYS A 91 -0.70 -1.35 -6.02
C CYS A 91 -0.48 -2.43 -7.10
N SER A 92 -1.59 -2.97 -7.59
CA SER A 92 -1.64 -3.79 -8.80
C SER A 92 -1.35 -2.96 -10.05
N ASP A 93 -1.10 -3.62 -11.19
CA ASP A 93 -0.74 -2.96 -12.45
C ASP A 93 -1.84 -2.00 -12.95
N ASP A 94 -3.10 -2.34 -12.69
CA ASP A 94 -4.29 -1.54 -13.02
C ASP A 94 -4.79 -0.67 -11.85
N ARG A 95 -4.06 -0.65 -10.72
CA ARG A 95 -4.39 0.07 -9.48
C ARG A 95 -5.73 -0.29 -8.82
N ASN A 96 -6.37 -1.38 -9.21
CA ASN A 96 -7.62 -1.84 -8.60
C ASN A 96 -7.42 -2.38 -7.19
N VAL A 97 -6.25 -2.94 -6.91
CA VAL A 97 -5.86 -3.43 -5.58
C VAL A 97 -4.72 -2.60 -5.05
N VAL A 98 -4.92 -2.03 -3.88
CA VAL A 98 -3.90 -1.25 -3.15
C VAL A 98 -3.78 -1.81 -1.75
N GLY A 99 -2.55 -2.00 -1.28
CA GLY A 99 -2.32 -2.62 0.01
C GLY A 99 -1.09 -2.13 0.75
N VAL A 100 -1.14 -2.31 2.05
CA VAL A 100 -0.03 -2.15 3.00
C VAL A 100 0.14 -3.42 3.80
N HIS A 101 1.34 -3.71 4.24
CA HIS A 101 1.64 -4.90 5.00
C HIS A 101 2.78 -4.64 5.99
N ASN A 102 2.64 -5.17 7.19
CA ASN A 102 3.68 -5.23 8.20
C ASN A 102 4.03 -6.69 8.45
N GLY A 103 5.23 -7.09 8.06
CA GLY A 103 5.71 -8.46 8.19
C GLY A 103 6.70 -8.82 7.10
N ILE A 104 7.04 -10.10 7.03
CA ILE A 104 7.93 -10.68 6.04
C ILE A 104 7.20 -11.84 5.37
N ILE A 105 7.17 -11.84 4.04
CA ILE A 105 6.65 -12.93 3.23
C ILE A 105 7.84 -13.78 2.76
N GLU A 106 8.08 -14.89 3.43
CA GLU A 106 9.29 -15.69 3.22
C GLU A 106 9.41 -16.24 1.80
N ASN A 107 8.30 -16.64 1.19
CA ASN A 107 8.24 -17.21 -0.14
C ASN A 107 7.98 -16.18 -1.25
N TYR A 108 8.19 -14.88 -0.99
CA TYR A 108 7.83 -13.81 -1.94
C TYR A 108 8.55 -13.95 -3.30
N GLN A 109 9.76 -14.47 -3.34
CA GLN A 109 10.51 -14.65 -4.60
C GLN A 109 9.85 -15.69 -5.50
N GLU A 110 9.45 -16.83 -4.94
CA GLU A 110 8.73 -17.88 -5.66
C GLU A 110 7.39 -17.36 -6.21
N LEU A 111 6.65 -16.62 -5.38
CA LEU A 111 5.38 -16.01 -5.76
C LEU A 111 5.57 -14.96 -6.87
N ARG A 112 6.62 -14.14 -6.76
CA ARG A 112 6.99 -13.14 -7.78
C ARG A 112 7.25 -13.80 -9.12
N GLU A 113 8.06 -14.87 -9.16
CA GLU A 113 8.35 -15.60 -10.40
C GLU A 113 7.08 -16.20 -11.03
N LYS A 114 6.18 -16.74 -10.20
CA LYS A 114 4.88 -17.27 -10.67
C LYS A 114 4.02 -16.15 -11.29
N LEU A 115 3.97 -14.99 -10.66
CA LEU A 115 3.21 -13.85 -11.16
C LEU A 115 3.81 -13.26 -12.44
N VAL A 116 5.14 -13.19 -12.56
CA VAL A 116 5.83 -12.79 -13.81
C VAL A 116 5.43 -13.71 -14.97
N ARG A 117 5.40 -15.03 -14.75
CA ARG A 117 4.91 -15.99 -15.76
C ARG A 117 3.42 -15.80 -16.12
N LYS A 118 2.65 -15.10 -15.29
CA LYS A 118 1.25 -14.71 -15.53
C LYS A 118 1.09 -13.32 -16.13
N GLY A 119 2.20 -12.65 -16.47
CA GLY A 119 2.19 -11.34 -17.13
C GLY A 119 2.27 -10.13 -16.19
N TYR A 120 2.49 -10.34 -14.88
CA TYR A 120 2.66 -9.24 -13.93
C TYR A 120 4.06 -8.64 -14.02
N SER A 121 4.15 -7.32 -13.95
CA SER A 121 5.39 -6.58 -13.80
C SER A 121 5.59 -6.16 -12.33
N PHE A 122 6.81 -5.80 -11.95
CA PHE A 122 7.14 -5.37 -10.59
C PHE A 122 8.01 -4.12 -10.63
N TYR A 123 7.58 -3.08 -9.92
CA TYR A 123 8.29 -1.80 -9.86
C TYR A 123 9.15 -1.64 -8.61
N SER A 124 8.88 -2.42 -7.55
CA SER A 124 9.59 -2.33 -6.28
C SER A 124 10.35 -3.61 -5.93
N GLN A 125 11.14 -3.52 -4.87
CA GLN A 125 11.89 -4.65 -4.31
C GLN A 125 11.18 -5.27 -3.10
N THR A 126 9.93 -4.88 -2.81
CA THR A 126 9.21 -5.27 -1.60
C THR A 126 8.41 -6.56 -1.80
N ASP A 127 8.34 -7.34 -0.75
CA ASP A 127 7.47 -8.52 -0.66
C ASP A 127 5.99 -8.13 -0.65
N THR A 128 5.66 -6.96 -0.13
CA THR A 128 4.28 -6.44 -0.10
C THR A 128 3.71 -6.21 -1.49
N GLU A 129 4.50 -5.73 -2.45
CA GLU A 129 4.04 -5.62 -3.84
C GLU A 129 3.62 -6.99 -4.40
N VAL A 130 4.37 -8.04 -4.05
CA VAL A 130 4.04 -9.40 -4.45
C VAL A 130 2.69 -9.85 -3.86
N ALA A 131 2.46 -9.57 -2.56
CA ALA A 131 1.18 -9.88 -1.92
C ALA A 131 0.00 -9.16 -2.57
N VAL A 132 0.15 -7.86 -2.84
CA VAL A 132 -0.89 -7.05 -3.50
C VAL A 132 -1.24 -7.59 -4.89
N LYS A 133 -0.23 -7.92 -5.69
CA LYS A 133 -0.43 -8.49 -7.03
C LYS A 133 -0.96 -9.93 -6.99
N LEU A 134 -0.65 -10.68 -5.95
CA LEU A 134 -1.24 -11.99 -5.73
C LEU A 134 -2.74 -11.89 -5.43
N VAL A 135 -3.16 -10.93 -4.61
CA VAL A 135 -4.59 -10.64 -4.37
C VAL A 135 -5.28 -10.23 -5.68
N ASP A 136 -4.66 -9.35 -6.47
CA ASP A 136 -5.20 -8.94 -7.78
C ASP A 136 -5.36 -10.12 -8.74
N TYR A 137 -4.35 -11.00 -8.80
CA TYR A 137 -4.43 -12.22 -9.62
C TYR A 137 -5.63 -13.09 -9.24
N TYR A 138 -5.84 -13.32 -7.94
CA TYR A 138 -6.97 -14.12 -7.50
C TYR A 138 -8.31 -13.38 -7.64
N TYR A 139 -8.32 -12.06 -7.49
CA TYR A 139 -9.51 -11.23 -7.72
C TYR A 139 -10.01 -11.37 -9.16
N LYS A 140 -9.11 -11.30 -10.13
CA LYS A 140 -9.44 -11.50 -11.56
C LYS A 140 -9.83 -12.95 -11.87
N LYS A 141 -9.23 -13.91 -11.17
CA LYS A 141 -9.48 -15.33 -11.37
C LYS A 141 -10.83 -15.79 -10.82
N TYR A 142 -11.29 -15.22 -9.72
CA TYR A 142 -12.51 -15.60 -9.01
C TYR A 142 -13.64 -14.58 -9.17
N GLU A 143 -13.88 -14.13 -10.40
CA GLU A 143 -15.01 -13.30 -10.79
C GLU A 143 -15.19 -12.04 -9.91
N HIS A 144 -14.06 -11.44 -9.53
CA HIS A 144 -14.04 -10.19 -8.75
C HIS A 144 -14.69 -10.29 -7.35
N THR A 145 -14.50 -11.40 -6.65
CA THR A 145 -14.89 -11.58 -5.26
C THR A 145 -13.72 -11.23 -4.33
N PRO A 146 -13.73 -10.06 -3.63
CA PRO A 146 -12.56 -9.61 -2.85
C PRO A 146 -12.21 -10.54 -1.70
N ILE A 147 -13.20 -11.06 -0.99
CA ILE A 147 -13.00 -11.95 0.16
C ILE A 147 -12.31 -13.24 -0.28
N ASP A 148 -12.77 -13.85 -1.35
CA ASP A 148 -12.19 -15.10 -1.88
C ASP A 148 -10.77 -14.84 -2.39
N ALA A 149 -10.54 -13.73 -3.08
CA ALA A 149 -9.22 -13.33 -3.54
C ALA A 149 -8.21 -13.20 -2.39
N ILE A 150 -8.61 -12.52 -1.32
CA ILE A 150 -7.78 -12.35 -0.13
C ILE A 150 -7.51 -13.71 0.53
N ASN A 151 -8.53 -14.53 0.75
CA ASN A 151 -8.38 -15.84 1.36
C ASN A 151 -7.43 -16.74 0.56
N HIS A 152 -7.55 -16.77 -0.76
CA HIS A 152 -6.66 -17.55 -1.61
C HIS A 152 -5.22 -17.04 -1.61
N ALA A 153 -5.03 -15.71 -1.55
CA ALA A 153 -3.71 -15.12 -1.42
C ALA A 153 -3.08 -15.46 -0.06
N MET A 154 -3.83 -15.33 1.04
CA MET A 154 -3.33 -15.59 2.40
C MET A 154 -2.90 -17.04 2.63
N VAL A 155 -3.53 -17.99 1.96
CA VAL A 155 -3.12 -19.43 2.03
C VAL A 155 -1.80 -19.69 1.30
N ARG A 156 -1.35 -18.78 0.44
CA ARG A 156 -0.14 -18.94 -0.38
C ARG A 156 1.09 -18.19 0.15
N ILE A 157 0.86 -17.29 1.07
CA ILE A 157 1.90 -16.47 1.72
C ILE A 157 2.54 -17.19 2.89
#